data_74e38ee195ee2c92d3ff70b36400f70a
#
_entry.id   74e38ee195ee2c92d3ff70b36400f70a
#
_cell.length_a   1.000
_cell.length_b   1.000
_cell.length_c   1.000
_cell.angle_alpha   90.00
_cell.angle_beta   90.00
_cell.angle_gamma   90.00
#
_symmetry.space_group_name_H-M   'P 1'
#
loop_
_entity.id
_entity.type
_entity.pdbx_description
1 polymer ?
#
loop_
_entity_poly.entity_id
_entity_poly.type
_entity_poly.pdbx_seq_one_letter_code
_entity_poly.pdbx_strand_id
1 'polypeptide(L)'
;MSTRRRCMRCSAAARRTVAPRNRKHTRIHHKTSRGMDCHSLKAVAALATELLRHCRAKRVSKAKMVRAVLLKYVAMCGGWMRAFPTSLNGDVAKPFRFNLDEQADCWINEHMRFPRQDIDVVRKLLGIPDLVVTKNRDSCPGLWAFCMLLFKLSWPRRLCDFRDTFGGTKQRCGRIVNHVAVFLYKRFGDKMHSLDRGRYTDEHLNNLCDVVFLKNQVLEHVWGFIDATIRPCSRPVRFQKVLYNGKNKVHAQKFQTVVSWDGMIAHIDGPWAGCRHDAGIFAESPLPRVLAELPHVALAGVPDPIPIALYADEGYALSSRIFIPYPDGRANALHQAFNQTLSQSRITVEWAYHTILKSWTALDFKRTLKVFKSPIGVYYIVAALLTNVMSCMNTYNEITLYSGGTVPTAEEYLRTLARE
;
A
#
# COMPACT_ATOMS: atom_id res chain seq x y z
N MET A 1 -31.70 41.33 -33.75
CA MET A 1 -32.94 40.73 -34.26
C MET A 1 -33.23 39.54 -33.38
N SER A 2 -34.04 39.68 -32.33
CA SER A 2 -35.46 39.38 -32.22
C SER A 2 -35.70 37.88 -32.50
N THR A 3 -36.20 37.05 -31.62
CA THR A 3 -37.45 37.15 -30.83
C THR A 3 -37.52 36.12 -29.72
N ARG A 4 -37.96 36.60 -28.56
CA ARG A 4 -38.53 35.82 -27.43
C ARG A 4 -39.87 35.18 -27.86
N ARG A 5 -40.19 33.94 -27.37
CA ARG A 5 -41.57 33.58 -27.06
C ARG A 5 -41.69 32.86 -25.73
N ARG A 6 -42.37 33.51 -24.79
CA ARG A 6 -43.03 32.97 -23.61
C ARG A 6 -44.26 32.16 -24.04
N CYS A 7 -44.58 31.09 -23.35
CA CYS A 7 -45.97 30.65 -23.25
C CYS A 7 -46.36 30.43 -21.77
N MET A 8 -47.49 31.02 -21.42
CA MET A 8 -48.10 31.07 -20.11
C MET A 8 -49.15 29.96 -19.94
N ARG A 9 -49.32 29.53 -18.68
CA ARG A 9 -50.51 29.16 -17.91
C ARG A 9 -51.41 28.02 -18.41
N CYS A 10 -51.62 27.03 -17.53
CA CYS A 10 -53.01 26.75 -17.10
C CYS A 10 -53.01 26.18 -15.67
N SER A 11 -53.74 26.82 -14.82
CA SER A 11 -54.16 26.46 -13.47
C SER A 11 -55.41 25.57 -13.52
N ALA A 12 -55.50 24.55 -12.68
CA ALA A 12 -56.77 24.07 -12.18
C ALA A 12 -56.59 23.34 -10.85
N ALA A 13 -57.25 23.88 -9.83
CA ALA A 13 -57.34 23.36 -8.49
C ALA A 13 -58.30 22.16 -8.44
N ALA A 14 -57.90 21.09 -7.74
CA ALA A 14 -58.86 20.12 -7.21
C ALA A 14 -58.48 19.82 -5.75
N ARG A 15 -59.24 20.45 -4.85
CA ARG A 15 -59.31 20.12 -3.42
C ARG A 15 -59.92 18.73 -3.27
N ARG A 16 -59.18 17.77 -2.72
CA ARG A 16 -59.75 16.56 -2.13
C ARG A 16 -59.41 16.54 -0.65
N THR A 17 -60.42 16.60 0.17
CA THR A 17 -60.46 16.36 1.61
C THR A 17 -59.99 14.97 1.92
N VAL A 18 -58.93 14.83 2.72
CA VAL A 18 -58.46 13.56 3.26
C VAL A 18 -58.65 13.58 4.77
N ALA A 19 -59.40 12.59 5.24
CA ALA A 19 -59.67 12.32 6.66
C ALA A 19 -58.39 11.93 7.40
N PRO A 20 -58.31 12.17 8.75
CA PRO A 20 -57.10 11.88 9.51
C PRO A 20 -56.94 10.38 9.73
N ARG A 21 -55.91 9.78 9.13
CA ARG A 21 -55.44 8.42 9.44
C ARG A 21 -54.68 8.45 10.75
N ASN A 22 -55.18 7.73 11.74
CA ASN A 22 -54.52 7.33 12.96
C ASN A 22 -53.15 6.74 12.68
N ARG A 23 -52.07 7.49 12.93
CA ARG A 23 -50.68 6.97 12.96
C ARG A 23 -50.43 6.32 14.32
N LYS A 24 -50.59 5.04 14.40
CA LYS A 24 -49.93 4.25 15.45
C LYS A 24 -48.44 4.44 15.29
N HIS A 25 -47.82 5.14 16.23
CA HIS A 25 -46.37 5.24 16.38
C HIS A 25 -45.82 3.85 16.75
N THR A 26 -45.48 3.05 15.75
CA THR A 26 -44.56 1.97 15.95
C THR A 26 -43.18 2.59 16.17
N ARG A 27 -42.74 2.65 17.41
CA ARG A 27 -41.35 2.93 17.78
C ARG A 27 -40.50 1.86 17.14
N ILE A 28 -39.92 2.18 15.96
CA ILE A 28 -38.80 1.44 15.42
C ILE A 28 -37.64 1.78 16.34
N HIS A 29 -37.36 0.87 17.27
CA HIS A 29 -36.11 0.88 17.99
C HIS A 29 -34.98 0.73 16.93
N HIS A 30 -34.36 1.85 16.58
CA HIS A 30 -33.04 1.84 15.99
C HIS A 30 -32.12 1.09 16.97
N LYS A 31 -32.01 -0.21 16.79
CA LYS A 31 -30.87 -0.96 17.33
C LYS A 31 -29.65 -0.39 16.63
N THR A 32 -29.02 0.57 17.30
CA THR A 32 -27.68 1.02 17.03
C THR A 32 -26.83 -0.20 16.74
N SER A 33 -26.18 -0.21 15.58
CA SER A 33 -25.17 -1.18 15.21
C SER A 33 -24.26 -1.39 16.43
N ARG A 34 -24.31 -2.56 17.05
CA ARG A 34 -23.47 -2.91 18.19
C ARG A 34 -22.04 -2.69 17.73
N GLY A 35 -21.43 -1.67 18.27
CA GLY A 35 -20.02 -1.45 18.22
C GLY A 35 -19.31 -2.70 18.68
N MET A 36 -18.05 -2.82 18.31
CA MET A 36 -17.11 -3.83 18.78
C MET A 36 -17.47 -4.31 20.17
N ASP A 37 -17.63 -5.63 20.32
CA ASP A 37 -17.99 -6.25 21.59
C ASP A 37 -17.03 -5.77 22.72
N CYS A 38 -17.56 -5.56 23.88
CA CYS A 38 -16.88 -4.94 25.03
C CYS A 38 -15.59 -5.72 25.42
N HIS A 39 -15.55 -7.04 25.22
CA HIS A 39 -14.36 -7.87 25.43
C HIS A 39 -13.23 -7.57 24.46
N SER A 40 -13.54 -7.38 23.20
CA SER A 40 -12.57 -7.03 22.14
C SER A 40 -12.00 -5.61 22.36
N LEU A 41 -12.83 -4.66 22.79
CA LEU A 41 -12.40 -3.30 23.15
C LEU A 41 -11.50 -3.29 24.39
N LYS A 42 -11.83 -4.12 25.39
CA LYS A 42 -11.02 -4.27 26.61
C LYS A 42 -9.65 -4.89 26.29
N ALA A 43 -9.60 -5.89 25.41
CA ALA A 43 -8.34 -6.52 25.01
C ALA A 43 -7.41 -5.55 24.26
N VAL A 44 -7.95 -4.68 23.38
CA VAL A 44 -7.15 -3.63 22.72
C VAL A 44 -6.72 -2.55 23.69
N ALA A 45 -7.60 -2.13 24.58
CA ALA A 45 -7.26 -1.16 25.60
C ALA A 45 -6.20 -1.70 26.55
N ALA A 46 -6.29 -2.97 26.94
CA ALA A 46 -5.28 -3.65 27.76
C ALA A 46 -3.93 -3.77 27.05
N LEU A 47 -3.91 -4.18 25.78
CA LEU A 47 -2.70 -4.25 24.96
C LEU A 47 -2.09 -2.86 24.69
N ALA A 48 -2.91 -1.85 24.42
CA ALA A 48 -2.45 -0.49 24.27
C ALA A 48 -1.88 0.07 25.58
N THR A 49 -2.50 -0.28 26.71
CA THR A 49 -2.05 0.12 28.05
C THR A 49 -0.73 -0.57 28.41
N GLU A 50 -0.59 -1.86 28.09
CA GLU A 50 0.63 -2.65 28.31
C GLU A 50 1.79 -2.14 27.45
N LEU A 51 1.53 -1.84 26.17
CA LEU A 51 2.50 -1.21 25.28
C LEU A 51 2.87 0.20 25.74
N LEU A 52 1.92 0.99 26.25
CA LEU A 52 2.16 2.30 26.84
C LEU A 52 3.08 2.21 28.06
N ARG A 53 2.84 1.22 28.94
CA ARG A 53 3.63 0.95 30.13
C ARG A 53 5.06 0.54 29.75
N HIS A 54 5.20 -0.39 28.82
CA HIS A 54 6.49 -0.86 28.31
C HIS A 54 7.30 0.24 27.60
N CYS A 55 6.64 1.06 26.78
CA CYS A 55 7.28 2.19 26.09
C CYS A 55 7.67 3.33 27.03
N ARG A 56 6.89 3.58 28.11
CA ARG A 56 7.26 4.55 29.17
C ARG A 56 8.48 4.06 29.95
N ALA A 57 8.51 2.77 30.30
CA ALA A 57 9.63 2.17 31.02
C ALA A 57 10.96 2.23 30.21
N LYS A 58 10.88 2.12 28.89
CA LYS A 58 12.04 2.15 27.98
C LYS A 58 12.30 3.50 27.30
N ARG A 59 11.67 4.59 27.71
CA ARG A 59 11.75 5.92 27.10
C ARG A 59 11.56 5.94 25.58
N VAL A 60 10.71 5.06 25.05
CA VAL A 60 10.42 4.95 23.63
C VAL A 60 9.55 6.11 23.17
N SER A 61 9.86 6.73 22.04
CA SER A 61 9.09 7.85 21.52
C SER A 61 7.63 7.48 21.22
N LYS A 62 6.70 8.45 21.36
CA LYS A 62 5.27 8.26 21.05
C LYS A 62 5.06 7.70 19.62
N ALA A 63 5.95 8.03 18.70
CA ALA A 63 5.90 7.58 17.32
C ALA A 63 6.19 6.08 17.16
N LYS A 64 7.25 5.57 17.81
CA LYS A 64 7.55 4.13 17.85
C LYS A 64 6.40 3.35 18.49
N MET A 65 5.76 3.92 19.51
CA MET A 65 4.59 3.35 20.14
C MET A 65 3.40 3.26 19.18
N VAL A 66 3.09 4.31 18.43
CA VAL A 66 1.99 4.30 17.45
C VAL A 66 2.30 3.32 16.32
N ARG A 67 3.55 3.25 15.85
CA ARG A 67 3.98 2.25 14.88
C ARG A 67 3.78 0.84 15.43
N ALA A 68 4.21 0.55 16.65
CA ALA A 68 4.00 -0.76 17.28
C ALA A 68 2.53 -1.12 17.41
N VAL A 69 1.66 -0.14 17.73
CA VAL A 69 0.20 -0.33 17.76
C VAL A 69 -0.34 -0.59 16.35
N LEU A 70 0.10 0.13 15.32
CA LEU A 70 -0.32 -0.08 13.94
C LEU A 70 0.18 -1.44 13.41
N LEU A 71 1.41 -1.83 13.68
CA LEU A 71 1.98 -3.13 13.28
C LEU A 71 1.34 -4.29 14.05
N LYS A 72 1.15 -4.18 15.38
CA LYS A 72 0.40 -5.18 16.15
C LYS A 72 -1.05 -5.25 15.71
N TYR A 73 -1.65 -4.12 15.35
CA TYR A 73 -2.98 -4.12 14.77
C TYR A 73 -3.01 -4.88 13.43
N VAL A 74 -2.00 -4.72 12.58
CA VAL A 74 -1.81 -5.52 11.37
C VAL A 74 -1.69 -7.01 11.70
N ALA A 75 -0.86 -7.37 12.68
CA ALA A 75 -0.71 -8.74 13.16
C ALA A 75 -2.00 -9.29 13.81
N MET A 76 -2.75 -8.44 14.51
CA MET A 76 -4.02 -8.78 15.16
C MET A 76 -5.20 -8.83 14.19
N CYS A 77 -5.20 -8.09 13.07
CA CYS A 77 -6.25 -8.22 12.04
C CYS A 77 -6.38 -9.67 11.55
N GLY A 78 -5.28 -10.45 11.54
CA GLY A 78 -5.35 -11.90 11.39
C GLY A 78 -6.09 -12.63 12.53
N GLY A 79 -6.23 -12.04 13.72
CA GLY A 79 -6.94 -12.60 14.90
C GLY A 79 -8.34 -12.01 15.14
N TRP A 80 -8.58 -10.79 14.71
CA TRP A 80 -9.81 -10.01 14.99
C TRP A 80 -11.00 -10.36 14.11
N MET A 81 -10.78 -11.08 13.04
CA MET A 81 -11.88 -11.52 12.16
C MET A 81 -12.80 -12.58 12.79
N ARG A 82 -12.59 -12.92 14.06
CA ARG A 82 -13.53 -13.75 14.84
C ARG A 82 -14.83 -13.02 15.21
N ALA A 83 -14.89 -11.70 15.12
CA ALA A 83 -15.97 -10.88 15.65
C ALA A 83 -16.90 -10.26 14.59
N PHE A 84 -16.88 -10.72 13.35
CA PHE A 84 -17.99 -10.41 12.46
C PHE A 84 -19.13 -11.38 12.76
N PRO A 85 -20.31 -10.90 13.20
CA PRO A 85 -21.44 -11.77 13.43
C PRO A 85 -21.74 -12.56 12.15
N THR A 86 -21.91 -13.85 12.30
CA THR A 86 -22.62 -14.69 11.34
C THR A 86 -23.90 -13.93 10.96
N SER A 87 -24.12 -13.74 9.66
CA SER A 87 -25.12 -12.85 9.05
C SER A 87 -26.41 -12.72 9.86
N LEU A 88 -26.62 -11.53 10.43
CA LEU A 88 -27.95 -11.09 10.78
C LEU A 88 -28.58 -10.53 9.50
N ASN A 89 -29.56 -11.23 8.98
CA ASN A 89 -30.44 -10.95 7.84
C ASN A 89 -30.01 -11.54 6.50
N GLY A 90 -30.64 -12.67 6.15
CA GLY A 90 -31.13 -12.93 4.80
C GLY A 90 -30.14 -13.09 3.63
N ASP A 91 -28.83 -12.95 3.81
CA ASP A 91 -27.86 -13.27 2.79
C ASP A 91 -27.76 -14.82 2.70
N VAL A 92 -28.59 -15.42 1.89
CA VAL A 92 -28.44 -16.82 1.50
C VAL A 92 -27.04 -17.00 0.95
N ALA A 93 -26.23 -17.81 1.63
CA ALA A 93 -24.85 -18.07 1.23
C ALA A 93 -24.88 -18.77 -0.12
N LYS A 94 -24.64 -18.03 -1.21
CA LYS A 94 -24.42 -18.63 -2.50
C LYS A 94 -23.17 -19.52 -2.42
N PRO A 95 -23.17 -20.74 -2.97
CA PRO A 95 -21.94 -21.52 -3.08
C PRO A 95 -20.87 -20.69 -3.81
N PHE A 96 -19.61 -20.91 -3.53
CA PHE A 96 -18.56 -20.32 -4.34
C PHE A 96 -18.68 -20.87 -5.77
N ARG A 97 -18.75 -19.95 -6.72
CA ARG A 97 -18.81 -20.24 -8.15
C ARG A 97 -17.96 -19.18 -8.83
N PHE A 98 -16.77 -19.54 -9.20
CA PHE A 98 -15.91 -18.71 -10.01
C PHE A 98 -15.12 -19.60 -10.95
N ASN A 99 -15.19 -19.33 -12.21
CA ASN A 99 -14.37 -20.00 -13.21
C ASN A 99 -13.57 -18.92 -13.95
N LEU A 100 -12.26 -19.00 -13.86
CA LEU A 100 -11.36 -18.05 -14.53
C LEU A 100 -11.42 -18.23 -16.05
N ASP A 101 -11.63 -19.46 -16.51
CA ASP A 101 -11.65 -19.80 -17.94
C ASP A 101 -12.91 -19.30 -18.65
N GLU A 102 -13.99 -19.08 -17.91
CA GLU A 102 -15.24 -18.52 -18.45
C GLU A 102 -15.23 -16.99 -18.55
N GLN A 103 -14.23 -16.32 -17.95
CA GLN A 103 -14.14 -14.87 -18.03
C GLN A 103 -13.48 -14.44 -19.35
N ALA A 104 -13.93 -13.33 -19.95
CA ALA A 104 -13.25 -12.75 -21.11
C ALA A 104 -11.86 -12.20 -20.71
N ASP A 105 -10.87 -12.29 -21.59
CA ASP A 105 -9.50 -11.81 -21.30
C ASP A 105 -9.45 -10.31 -21.00
N CYS A 106 -10.27 -9.49 -21.67
CA CYS A 106 -10.40 -8.08 -21.35
C CYS A 106 -10.85 -7.87 -19.90
N TRP A 107 -11.85 -8.65 -19.44
CA TRP A 107 -12.32 -8.61 -18.07
C TRP A 107 -11.22 -9.03 -17.08
N ILE A 108 -10.45 -10.07 -17.38
CA ILE A 108 -9.33 -10.55 -16.56
C ILE A 108 -8.27 -9.46 -16.44
N ASN A 109 -7.82 -8.88 -17.54
CA ASN A 109 -6.81 -7.83 -17.55
C ASN A 109 -7.24 -6.58 -16.76
N GLU A 110 -8.51 -6.18 -16.87
CA GLU A 110 -9.06 -5.05 -16.13
C GLU A 110 -9.18 -5.33 -14.63
N HIS A 111 -9.49 -6.56 -14.24
CA HIS A 111 -9.89 -6.90 -12.88
C HIS A 111 -8.82 -7.64 -12.08
N MET A 112 -7.87 -8.30 -12.75
CA MET A 112 -6.81 -9.08 -12.11
C MET A 112 -5.42 -8.48 -12.35
N ARG A 113 -5.24 -7.65 -13.38
CA ARG A 113 -3.97 -7.00 -13.76
C ARG A 113 -2.88 -7.95 -14.24
N PHE A 114 -3.15 -9.22 -14.32
CA PHE A 114 -2.28 -10.25 -14.90
C PHE A 114 -3.03 -10.96 -16.04
N PRO A 115 -2.36 -11.36 -17.12
CA PRO A 115 -2.93 -12.24 -18.14
C PRO A 115 -3.40 -13.55 -17.53
N ARG A 116 -4.43 -14.18 -18.13
CA ARG A 116 -5.03 -15.43 -17.64
C ARG A 116 -3.99 -16.51 -17.31
N GLN A 117 -3.07 -16.77 -18.25
CA GLN A 117 -2.05 -17.80 -18.15
C GLN A 117 -1.08 -17.56 -16.98
N ASP A 118 -0.89 -16.31 -16.57
CA ASP A 118 0.10 -15.95 -15.56
C ASP A 118 -0.47 -16.00 -14.13
N ILE A 119 -1.79 -15.92 -13.95
CA ILE A 119 -2.42 -15.80 -12.62
C ILE A 119 -2.06 -16.99 -11.73
N ASP A 120 -2.17 -18.24 -12.23
CA ASP A 120 -1.84 -19.42 -11.42
C ASP A 120 -0.34 -19.61 -11.25
N VAL A 121 0.46 -19.23 -12.24
CA VAL A 121 1.92 -19.20 -12.14
C VAL A 121 2.36 -18.26 -11.03
N VAL A 122 1.89 -17.02 -11.04
CA VAL A 122 2.17 -16.01 -10.00
C VAL A 122 1.68 -16.48 -8.64
N ARG A 123 0.47 -17.08 -8.56
CA ARG A 123 -0.05 -17.65 -7.30
C ARG A 123 0.92 -18.68 -6.71
N LYS A 124 1.43 -19.59 -7.54
CA LYS A 124 2.37 -20.64 -7.10
C LYS A 124 3.72 -20.05 -6.67
N LEU A 125 4.27 -19.12 -7.44
CA LEU A 125 5.50 -18.40 -7.10
C LEU A 125 5.39 -17.63 -5.78
N LEU A 126 4.24 -17.02 -5.51
CA LEU A 126 3.94 -16.37 -4.23
C LEU A 126 3.72 -17.37 -3.07
N GLY A 127 3.69 -18.67 -3.34
CA GLY A 127 3.51 -19.72 -2.35
C GLY A 127 2.10 -19.76 -1.74
N ILE A 128 1.09 -19.24 -2.43
CA ILE A 128 -0.30 -19.33 -1.97
C ILE A 128 -0.76 -20.78 -2.16
N PRO A 129 -1.19 -21.47 -1.07
CA PRO A 129 -1.53 -22.89 -1.12
C PRO A 129 -2.75 -23.16 -2.01
N ASP A 130 -2.90 -24.40 -2.49
CA ASP A 130 -4.04 -24.80 -3.33
C ASP A 130 -5.37 -24.69 -2.60
N LEU A 131 -5.37 -24.87 -1.28
CA LEU A 131 -6.51 -24.64 -0.40
C LEU A 131 -6.16 -23.62 0.67
N VAL A 132 -6.80 -22.46 0.60
CA VAL A 132 -6.69 -21.41 1.62
C VAL A 132 -7.74 -21.66 2.70
N VAL A 133 -7.30 -21.79 3.94
CA VAL A 133 -8.18 -21.94 5.12
C VAL A 133 -7.94 -20.78 6.08
N THR A 134 -8.98 -20.00 6.35
CA THR A 134 -8.90 -18.89 7.29
C THR A 134 -9.01 -19.36 8.74
N LYS A 135 -8.65 -18.51 9.70
CA LYS A 135 -8.85 -18.78 11.14
C LYS A 135 -10.31 -19.04 11.52
N ASN A 136 -11.25 -18.57 10.72
CA ASN A 136 -12.69 -18.78 10.90
C ASN A 136 -13.18 -20.05 10.18
N ARG A 137 -12.27 -20.92 9.72
CA ARG A 137 -12.57 -22.14 8.95
C ARG A 137 -13.27 -21.86 7.60
N ASP A 138 -13.18 -20.65 7.07
CA ASP A 138 -13.58 -20.43 5.68
C ASP A 138 -12.53 -21.11 4.78
N SER A 139 -12.95 -21.98 3.90
CA SER A 139 -12.08 -22.65 2.92
C SER A 139 -12.38 -22.12 1.51
N CYS A 140 -11.35 -21.98 0.69
CA CYS A 140 -11.45 -21.49 -0.67
C CYS A 140 -10.28 -22.04 -1.51
N PRO A 141 -10.48 -22.47 -2.76
CA PRO A 141 -9.38 -22.75 -3.66
C PRO A 141 -8.40 -21.59 -3.73
N GLY A 142 -7.10 -21.89 -3.67
CA GLY A 142 -6.05 -20.86 -3.61
C GLY A 142 -6.08 -19.92 -4.81
N LEU A 143 -6.36 -20.44 -6.01
CA LEU A 143 -6.53 -19.62 -7.20
C LEU A 143 -7.65 -18.58 -7.03
N TRP A 144 -8.81 -18.99 -6.51
CA TRP A 144 -9.92 -18.07 -6.28
C TRP A 144 -9.60 -17.05 -5.18
N ALA A 145 -8.91 -17.49 -4.13
CA ALA A 145 -8.49 -16.61 -3.04
C ALA A 145 -7.52 -15.53 -3.54
N PHE A 146 -6.60 -15.90 -4.43
CA PHE A 146 -5.70 -14.95 -5.09
C PHE A 146 -6.45 -14.01 -6.03
N CYS A 147 -7.32 -14.54 -6.90
CA CYS A 147 -8.20 -13.72 -7.74
C CYS A 147 -9.03 -12.72 -6.93
N MET A 148 -9.57 -13.11 -5.76
CA MET A 148 -10.28 -12.20 -4.87
C MET A 148 -9.38 -11.07 -4.35
N LEU A 149 -8.11 -11.34 -4.05
CA LEU A 149 -7.16 -10.30 -3.63
C LEU A 149 -6.87 -9.33 -4.79
N LEU A 150 -6.57 -9.83 -5.98
CA LEU A 150 -6.34 -9.00 -7.18
C LEU A 150 -7.57 -8.15 -7.49
N PHE A 151 -8.76 -8.75 -7.48
CA PHE A 151 -10.04 -8.07 -7.67
C PHE A 151 -10.31 -6.99 -6.62
N LYS A 152 -9.82 -7.17 -5.37
CA LYS A 152 -9.90 -6.18 -4.31
C LYS A 152 -9.00 -4.99 -4.58
N LEU A 153 -7.79 -5.22 -5.04
CA LEU A 153 -6.79 -4.18 -5.19
C LEU A 153 -6.96 -3.40 -6.50
N SER A 154 -7.41 -4.05 -7.59
CA SER A 154 -7.52 -3.43 -8.91
C SER A 154 -8.49 -2.24 -8.96
N TRP A 155 -9.61 -2.31 -8.22
CA TRP A 155 -10.64 -1.27 -8.23
C TRP A 155 -11.37 -1.15 -6.88
N PRO A 156 -11.82 0.04 -6.46
CA PRO A 156 -12.59 0.21 -5.22
C PRO A 156 -13.97 -0.43 -5.31
N ARG A 157 -14.11 -1.65 -4.78
CA ARG A 157 -15.35 -2.45 -4.85
C ARG A 157 -16.02 -2.58 -3.50
N ARG A 158 -17.34 -2.78 -3.53
CA ARG A 158 -18.12 -3.16 -2.36
C ARG A 158 -18.01 -4.67 -2.14
N LEU A 159 -18.21 -5.13 -0.90
CA LEU A 159 -18.20 -6.57 -0.60
C LEU A 159 -19.35 -7.34 -1.26
N CYS A 160 -20.45 -6.66 -1.68
CA CYS A 160 -21.50 -7.29 -2.46
C CYS A 160 -21.01 -7.72 -3.85
N ASP A 161 -20.14 -6.92 -4.47
CA ASP A 161 -19.60 -7.21 -5.79
C ASP A 161 -18.79 -8.52 -5.78
N PHE A 162 -18.11 -8.84 -4.66
CA PHE A 162 -17.43 -10.13 -4.46
C PHE A 162 -18.40 -11.31 -4.38
N ARG A 163 -19.52 -11.13 -3.67
CA ARG A 163 -20.55 -12.16 -3.59
C ARG A 163 -21.13 -12.45 -4.97
N ASP A 164 -21.33 -11.43 -5.77
CA ASP A 164 -21.95 -11.55 -7.08
C ASP A 164 -20.98 -12.18 -8.09
N THR A 165 -19.66 -11.93 -7.98
CA THR A 165 -18.61 -12.48 -8.85
C THR A 165 -18.16 -13.88 -8.39
N PHE A 166 -17.84 -14.07 -7.12
CA PHE A 166 -17.23 -15.29 -6.59
C PHE A 166 -18.19 -16.19 -5.82
N GLY A 167 -19.38 -15.70 -5.48
CA GLY A 167 -20.30 -16.40 -4.57
C GLY A 167 -19.92 -16.21 -3.10
N GLY A 168 -20.43 -17.05 -2.23
CA GLY A 168 -20.23 -16.97 -0.79
C GLY A 168 -20.97 -15.81 -0.12
N THR A 169 -20.60 -15.48 1.12
CA THR A 169 -21.10 -14.31 1.82
C THR A 169 -20.08 -13.16 1.75
N LYS A 170 -20.55 -11.90 1.85
CA LYS A 170 -19.70 -10.71 1.90
C LYS A 170 -18.59 -10.81 2.95
N GLN A 171 -18.94 -11.35 4.13
CA GLN A 171 -18.02 -11.49 5.26
C GLN A 171 -16.94 -12.55 4.98
N ARG A 172 -17.34 -13.68 4.36
CA ARG A 172 -16.43 -14.75 3.97
C ARG A 172 -15.40 -14.26 2.95
N CYS A 173 -15.85 -13.60 1.88
CA CYS A 173 -14.96 -13.01 0.88
C CYS A 173 -13.98 -12.01 1.52
N GLY A 174 -14.46 -11.11 2.38
CA GLY A 174 -13.61 -10.14 3.07
C GLY A 174 -12.55 -10.80 3.96
N ARG A 175 -12.89 -11.91 4.66
CA ARG A 175 -11.92 -12.66 5.48
C ARG A 175 -10.85 -13.35 4.63
N ILE A 176 -11.24 -13.95 3.51
CA ILE A 176 -10.32 -14.61 2.58
C ILE A 176 -9.33 -13.59 2.02
N VAL A 177 -9.81 -12.46 1.49
CA VAL A 177 -8.97 -11.39 0.94
C VAL A 177 -7.93 -10.91 1.98
N ASN A 178 -8.39 -10.63 3.21
CA ASN A 178 -7.50 -10.18 4.28
C ASN A 178 -6.49 -11.26 4.66
N HIS A 179 -6.92 -12.53 4.69
CA HIS A 179 -6.06 -13.66 5.00
C HIS A 179 -4.90 -13.79 4.01
N VAL A 180 -5.20 -13.75 2.70
CA VAL A 180 -4.18 -13.83 1.64
C VAL A 180 -3.25 -12.62 1.70
N ALA A 181 -3.78 -11.42 1.87
CA ALA A 181 -2.94 -10.22 1.99
C ALA A 181 -1.96 -10.31 3.19
N VAL A 182 -2.46 -10.75 4.34
CA VAL A 182 -1.61 -10.93 5.55
C VAL A 182 -0.62 -12.09 5.38
N PHE A 183 -1.01 -13.15 4.68
CA PHE A 183 -0.11 -14.26 4.34
C PHE A 183 1.08 -13.76 3.52
N LEU A 184 0.83 -13.04 2.43
CA LEU A 184 1.89 -12.47 1.57
C LEU A 184 2.79 -11.48 2.34
N TYR A 185 2.18 -10.61 3.14
CA TYR A 185 2.93 -9.69 3.97
C TYR A 185 3.87 -10.41 4.96
N LYS A 186 3.40 -11.48 5.59
CA LYS A 186 4.24 -12.26 6.52
C LYS A 186 5.38 -12.99 5.81
N ARG A 187 5.14 -13.44 4.58
CA ARG A 187 6.13 -14.19 3.82
C ARG A 187 7.24 -13.30 3.27
N PHE A 188 6.90 -12.12 2.78
CA PHE A 188 7.82 -11.25 2.03
C PHE A 188 8.15 -9.92 2.71
N GLY A 189 7.33 -9.47 3.64
CA GLY A 189 7.39 -8.13 4.20
C GLY A 189 8.69 -7.82 4.94
N ASP A 190 9.26 -8.78 5.67
CA ASP A 190 10.48 -8.54 6.46
C ASP A 190 11.66 -8.15 5.56
N LYS A 191 11.86 -8.84 4.43
CA LYS A 191 12.93 -8.50 3.47
C LYS A 191 12.65 -7.21 2.70
N MET A 192 11.39 -6.91 2.40
CA MET A 192 11.01 -5.62 1.83
C MET A 192 11.28 -4.47 2.81
N HIS A 193 11.18 -4.71 4.12
CA HIS A 193 11.50 -3.71 5.16
C HIS A 193 12.99 -3.59 5.47
N SER A 194 13.80 -4.60 5.16
CA SER A 194 15.22 -4.64 5.51
C SER A 194 16.19 -4.55 4.33
N LEU A 195 15.70 -4.39 3.12
CA LEU A 195 16.42 -4.58 1.86
C LEU A 195 16.82 -6.06 1.65
N ASP A 196 16.46 -6.63 0.51
CA ASP A 196 16.81 -7.99 0.17
C ASP A 196 18.29 -8.10 -0.28
N ARG A 197 19.20 -8.42 0.65
CA ARG A 197 20.63 -8.58 0.35
C ARG A 197 20.96 -9.79 -0.56
N GLY A 198 20.02 -10.73 -0.72
CA GLY A 198 20.14 -11.81 -1.70
C GLY A 198 20.07 -11.30 -3.14
N ARG A 199 19.29 -10.24 -3.38
CA ARG A 199 19.21 -9.55 -4.67
C ARG A 199 20.21 -8.39 -4.76
N TYR A 200 20.17 -7.49 -3.77
CA TYR A 200 21.03 -6.29 -3.74
C TYR A 200 22.41 -6.64 -3.19
N THR A 201 23.11 -7.50 -3.94
CA THR A 201 24.54 -7.83 -3.68
C THR A 201 25.42 -6.61 -3.92
N ASP A 202 26.64 -6.63 -3.42
CA ASP A 202 27.58 -5.52 -3.60
C ASP A 202 27.86 -5.26 -5.09
N GLU A 203 28.01 -6.32 -5.89
CA GLU A 203 28.16 -6.21 -7.34
C GLU A 203 26.97 -5.56 -8.01
N HIS A 204 25.73 -6.01 -7.67
CA HIS A 204 24.52 -5.44 -8.25
C HIS A 204 24.32 -3.97 -7.86
N LEU A 205 24.64 -3.60 -6.62
CA LEU A 205 24.57 -2.22 -6.16
C LEU A 205 25.58 -1.32 -6.89
N ASN A 206 26.81 -1.79 -7.14
CA ASN A 206 27.79 -1.06 -7.92
C ASN A 206 27.32 -0.88 -9.37
N ASN A 207 26.79 -1.92 -10.01
CA ASN A 207 26.22 -1.83 -11.35
C ASN A 207 25.07 -0.80 -11.42
N LEU A 208 24.24 -0.70 -10.36
CA LEU A 208 23.19 0.31 -10.28
C LEU A 208 23.77 1.73 -10.17
N CYS A 209 24.87 1.93 -9.45
CA CYS A 209 25.59 3.21 -9.40
C CYS A 209 26.08 3.62 -10.80
N ASP A 210 26.69 2.68 -11.53
CA ASP A 210 27.20 2.91 -12.89
C ASP A 210 26.07 3.33 -13.84
N VAL A 211 24.92 2.65 -13.79
CA VAL A 211 23.75 2.97 -14.64
C VAL A 211 23.18 4.36 -14.29
N VAL A 212 23.13 4.74 -13.00
CA VAL A 212 22.70 6.08 -12.57
C VAL A 212 23.69 7.12 -13.12
N PHE A 213 25.00 6.89 -12.98
CA PHE A 213 26.04 7.81 -13.44
C PHE A 213 26.03 7.96 -14.96
N LEU A 214 25.94 6.87 -15.71
CA LEU A 214 25.83 6.91 -17.17
C LEU A 214 24.67 7.80 -17.66
N LYS A 215 23.58 7.88 -16.89
CA LYS A 215 22.41 8.67 -17.25
C LYS A 215 22.52 10.14 -16.85
N ASN A 216 23.05 10.44 -15.67
CA ASN A 216 23.05 11.81 -15.14
C ASN A 216 24.43 12.50 -15.13
N GLN A 217 25.51 11.75 -15.26
CA GLN A 217 26.89 12.24 -15.29
C GLN A 217 27.32 13.09 -14.07
N VAL A 218 26.61 12.92 -12.92
CA VAL A 218 26.79 13.77 -11.75
C VAL A 218 27.18 13.00 -10.51
N LEU A 219 26.55 11.85 -10.23
CA LEU A 219 26.79 11.06 -9.03
C LEU A 219 27.18 9.62 -9.35
N GLU A 220 28.45 9.28 -9.11
CA GLU A 220 29.02 7.96 -9.39
C GLU A 220 28.71 6.90 -8.32
N HIS A 221 28.10 7.28 -7.21
CA HIS A 221 27.91 6.41 -6.04
C HIS A 221 26.45 6.38 -5.53
N VAL A 222 25.50 6.80 -6.36
CA VAL A 222 24.08 6.73 -6.05
C VAL A 222 23.47 5.54 -6.77
N TRP A 223 22.90 4.59 -6.02
CA TRP A 223 22.29 3.38 -6.55
C TRP A 223 20.76 3.42 -6.66
N GLY A 224 20.11 4.42 -6.05
CA GLY A 224 18.66 4.51 -6.04
C GLY A 224 18.17 5.79 -5.38
N PHE A 225 16.85 5.89 -5.30
CA PHE A 225 16.13 7.08 -4.85
C PHE A 225 15.21 6.72 -3.69
N ILE A 226 15.17 7.61 -2.69
CA ILE A 226 14.29 7.45 -1.53
C ILE A 226 13.29 8.60 -1.47
N ASP A 227 12.04 8.24 -1.18
CA ASP A 227 10.97 9.21 -0.92
C ASP A 227 9.92 8.64 0.03
N ALA A 228 9.06 9.50 0.59
CA ALA A 228 7.96 9.11 1.45
C ALA A 228 6.61 9.52 0.88
N THR A 229 5.78 8.54 0.57
CA THR A 229 4.46 8.77 0.01
C THR A 229 3.36 8.81 1.07
N ILE A 230 2.35 9.65 0.84
CA ILE A 230 1.17 9.79 1.69
C ILE A 230 0.01 9.03 1.07
N ARG A 231 -0.55 8.09 1.83
CA ARG A 231 -1.73 7.32 1.40
C ARG A 231 -2.96 7.73 2.21
N PRO A 232 -3.87 8.52 1.61
CA PRO A 232 -5.08 8.98 2.27
C PRO A 232 -5.96 7.81 2.74
N CYS A 233 -6.57 7.97 3.90
CA CYS A 233 -7.54 7.01 4.43
C CYS A 233 -8.81 7.70 4.92
N SER A 234 -9.87 6.94 5.17
CA SER A 234 -11.08 7.45 5.80
C SER A 234 -10.73 8.02 7.17
N ARG A 235 -11.39 9.14 7.54
CA ARG A 235 -11.26 9.70 8.89
C ARG A 235 -11.54 8.62 9.93
N PRO A 236 -10.57 8.27 10.79
CA PRO A 236 -10.76 7.22 11.79
C PRO A 236 -11.56 7.75 12.98
N VAL A 237 -12.23 6.83 13.69
CA VAL A 237 -12.94 7.19 14.94
C VAL A 237 -11.95 7.53 16.05
N ARG A 238 -10.79 6.85 16.08
CA ARG A 238 -9.73 7.03 17.08
C ARG A 238 -8.42 7.44 16.41
N PHE A 239 -7.51 8.05 17.16
CA PHE A 239 -6.17 8.48 16.69
C PHE A 239 -6.20 9.49 15.52
N GLN A 240 -7.26 10.33 15.44
CA GLN A 240 -7.42 11.29 14.35
C GLN A 240 -6.21 12.22 14.24
N LYS A 241 -5.74 12.80 15.36
CA LYS A 241 -4.58 13.73 15.38
C LYS A 241 -3.30 13.06 14.88
N VAL A 242 -3.12 11.77 15.16
CA VAL A 242 -1.93 11.02 14.77
C VAL A 242 -1.90 10.73 13.27
N LEU A 243 -3.06 10.39 12.70
CA LEU A 243 -3.20 10.11 11.28
C LEU A 243 -3.40 11.37 10.42
N TYR A 244 -3.62 12.54 11.04
CA TYR A 244 -3.85 13.77 10.30
C TYR A 244 -2.53 14.38 9.81
N ASN A 245 -2.42 14.53 8.48
CA ASN A 245 -1.34 15.27 7.85
C ASN A 245 -1.77 16.73 7.66
N GLY A 246 -1.11 17.65 8.37
CA GLY A 246 -1.45 19.07 8.34
C GLY A 246 -1.14 19.74 7.00
N LYS A 247 -0.05 19.33 6.31
CA LYS A 247 0.36 19.88 4.99
C LYS A 247 -0.72 19.57 3.93
N ASN A 248 -1.18 18.32 3.88
CA ASN A 248 -2.16 17.87 2.86
C ASN A 248 -3.61 17.94 3.36
N LYS A 249 -3.84 18.32 4.63
CA LYS A 249 -5.19 18.43 5.25
C LYS A 249 -6.01 17.13 5.15
N VAL A 250 -5.36 15.98 5.25
CA VAL A 250 -5.98 14.64 5.15
C VAL A 250 -5.56 13.71 6.27
N HIS A 251 -6.41 12.74 6.60
CA HIS A 251 -6.01 11.59 7.41
C HIS A 251 -5.33 10.59 6.50
N ALA A 252 -4.13 10.14 6.86
CA ALA A 252 -3.31 9.30 6.00
C ALA A 252 -2.38 8.38 6.79
N GLN A 253 -1.88 7.37 6.10
CA GLN A 253 -0.67 6.62 6.46
C GLN A 253 0.46 7.03 5.52
N LYS A 254 1.70 7.01 5.99
CA LYS A 254 2.89 7.26 5.18
C LYS A 254 3.69 5.97 4.99
N PHE A 255 4.34 5.89 3.86
CA PHE A 255 5.26 4.82 3.52
C PHE A 255 6.52 5.43 2.95
N GLN A 256 7.67 5.02 3.47
CA GLN A 256 8.98 5.36 2.91
C GLN A 256 9.39 4.25 1.96
N THR A 257 9.87 4.60 0.79
CA THR A 257 10.18 3.65 -0.28
C THR A 257 11.54 3.99 -0.88
N VAL A 258 12.35 2.97 -1.15
CA VAL A 258 13.54 3.08 -1.99
C VAL A 258 13.25 2.39 -3.31
N VAL A 259 13.51 3.08 -4.40
CA VAL A 259 13.39 2.57 -5.77
C VAL A 259 14.77 2.56 -6.39
N SER A 260 15.19 1.40 -6.86
CA SER A 260 16.43 1.22 -7.61
C SER A 260 16.25 1.59 -9.08
N TRP A 261 17.35 1.81 -9.77
CA TRP A 261 17.33 2.28 -11.16
C TRP A 261 16.84 1.23 -12.17
N ASP A 262 16.70 -0.01 -11.76
CA ASP A 262 16.01 -1.07 -12.50
C ASP A 262 14.48 -1.01 -12.35
N GLY A 263 13.98 0.02 -11.67
CA GLY A 263 12.55 0.25 -11.46
C GLY A 263 11.90 -0.66 -10.42
N MET A 264 12.70 -1.42 -9.67
CA MET A 264 12.19 -2.25 -8.59
C MET A 264 12.06 -1.46 -7.30
N ILE A 265 10.99 -1.72 -6.57
CA ILE A 265 10.83 -1.22 -5.21
C ILE A 265 11.73 -2.07 -4.31
N ALA A 266 12.92 -1.54 -4.01
CA ALA A 266 13.95 -2.22 -3.26
C ALA A 266 13.65 -2.31 -1.77
N HIS A 267 13.01 -1.28 -1.23
CA HIS A 267 12.66 -1.19 0.18
C HIS A 267 11.35 -0.44 0.34
N ILE A 268 10.50 -0.90 1.24
CA ILE A 268 9.28 -0.20 1.64
C ILE A 268 9.05 -0.33 3.14
N ASP A 269 8.96 0.79 3.84
CA ASP A 269 8.71 0.83 5.27
C ASP A 269 7.44 1.62 5.62
N GLY A 270 6.60 1.02 6.45
CA GLY A 270 5.31 1.56 6.87
C GLY A 270 4.39 0.47 7.41
N PRO A 271 3.15 0.83 7.76
CA PRO A 271 2.57 2.18 7.76
C PRO A 271 3.07 3.08 8.88
N TRP A 272 3.38 4.32 8.56
CA TRP A 272 3.68 5.38 9.51
C TRP A 272 2.48 6.30 9.73
N ALA A 273 2.48 7.02 10.84
CA ALA A 273 1.47 8.02 11.12
C ALA A 273 1.55 9.20 10.13
N GLY A 274 0.41 9.67 9.62
CA GLY A 274 0.35 10.72 8.61
C GLY A 274 0.96 12.07 9.02
N CYS A 275 1.07 12.32 10.33
CA CYS A 275 1.70 13.55 10.87
C CYS A 275 3.24 13.50 10.90
N ARG A 276 3.88 12.36 10.55
CA ARG A 276 5.33 12.20 10.65
C ARG A 276 6.06 12.91 9.51
N HIS A 277 7.21 13.51 9.81
CA HIS A 277 8.15 14.04 8.84
C HIS A 277 9.05 12.95 8.28
N ASP A 278 9.50 13.11 7.04
CA ASP A 278 10.23 12.09 6.29
C ASP A 278 11.57 11.77 6.92
N ALA A 279 12.35 12.77 7.35
CA ALA A 279 13.56 12.58 8.13
C ALA A 279 13.34 11.79 9.43
N GLY A 280 12.22 12.03 10.12
CA GLY A 280 11.87 11.28 11.33
C GLY A 280 11.47 9.83 11.05
N ILE A 281 10.84 9.55 9.89
CA ILE A 281 10.55 8.20 9.43
C ILE A 281 11.86 7.48 9.13
N PHE A 282 12.74 8.11 8.37
CA PHE A 282 14.05 7.57 8.04
C PHE A 282 14.84 7.18 9.31
N ALA A 283 15.00 8.11 10.24
CA ALA A 283 15.77 7.89 11.48
C ALA A 283 15.22 6.75 12.36
N GLU A 284 13.90 6.50 12.32
CA GLU A 284 13.25 5.46 13.14
C GLU A 284 13.04 4.14 12.37
N SER A 285 13.22 4.12 11.04
CA SER A 285 13.13 2.94 10.19
C SER A 285 14.37 2.02 10.35
N PRO A 286 14.35 0.78 9.88
CA PRO A 286 15.55 -0.05 9.82
C PRO A 286 16.58 0.44 8.79
N LEU A 287 16.19 1.27 7.84
CA LEU A 287 16.98 1.64 6.67
C LEU A 287 18.36 2.26 7.00
N PRO A 288 18.53 3.17 7.99
CA PRO A 288 19.85 3.69 8.32
C PRO A 288 20.90 2.62 8.67
N ARG A 289 20.46 1.54 9.37
CA ARG A 289 21.34 0.40 9.69
C ARG A 289 21.70 -0.38 8.44
N VAL A 290 20.72 -0.66 7.60
CA VAL A 290 20.92 -1.36 6.33
C VAL A 290 21.90 -0.59 5.45
N LEU A 291 21.72 0.73 5.30
CA LEU A 291 22.61 1.57 4.50
C LEU A 291 24.04 1.61 5.06
N ALA A 292 24.23 1.55 6.38
CA ALA A 292 25.56 1.55 6.99
C ALA A 292 26.37 0.31 6.62
N GLU A 293 25.70 -0.82 6.33
CA GLU A 293 26.31 -2.10 5.97
C GLU A 293 26.56 -2.25 4.46
N LEU A 294 26.14 -1.28 3.63
CA LEU A 294 26.35 -1.32 2.19
C LEU A 294 27.80 -1.03 1.80
N PRO A 295 28.25 -1.47 0.61
CA PRO A 295 29.64 -1.33 0.18
C PRO A 295 30.09 0.13 0.03
N HIS A 296 31.37 0.30 -0.23
CA HIS A 296 32.02 1.51 -0.64
C HIS A 296 32.54 1.34 -2.06
N VAL A 297 32.55 2.41 -2.83
CA VAL A 297 33.05 2.43 -4.22
C VAL A 297 34.27 3.33 -4.31
N ALA A 298 35.27 2.87 -5.04
CA ALA A 298 36.45 3.69 -5.37
C ALA A 298 36.11 4.60 -6.54
N LEU A 299 36.31 5.90 -6.37
CA LEU A 299 36.10 6.88 -7.42
C LEU A 299 37.43 7.46 -7.90
N ALA A 300 37.48 7.78 -9.20
CA ALA A 300 38.68 8.38 -9.80
C ALA A 300 39.01 9.73 -9.14
N GLY A 301 40.26 9.86 -8.66
CA GLY A 301 40.73 11.08 -8.00
C GLY A 301 40.33 11.24 -6.53
N VAL A 302 39.63 10.26 -5.95
CA VAL A 302 39.30 10.21 -4.52
C VAL A 302 40.18 9.17 -3.83
N PRO A 303 40.99 9.53 -2.84
CA PRO A 303 41.99 8.61 -2.26
C PRO A 303 41.33 7.46 -1.47
N ASP A 304 40.21 7.71 -0.79
CA ASP A 304 39.52 6.70 0.01
C ASP A 304 38.19 6.29 -0.64
N PRO A 305 37.82 5.00 -0.59
CA PRO A 305 36.51 4.56 -1.07
C PRO A 305 35.36 5.26 -0.33
N ILE A 306 34.38 5.78 -1.08
CA ILE A 306 33.22 6.45 -0.52
C ILE A 306 32.02 5.51 -0.42
N PRO A 307 31.16 5.68 0.60
CA PRO A 307 29.96 4.83 0.73
C PRO A 307 28.96 5.09 -0.39
N ILE A 308 28.41 4.03 -0.96
CA ILE A 308 27.27 4.16 -1.88
C ILE A 308 26.07 4.77 -1.15
N ALA A 309 25.26 5.55 -1.85
CA ALA A 309 24.24 6.40 -1.26
C ALA A 309 22.92 6.35 -2.02
N LEU A 310 21.88 6.89 -1.39
CA LEU A 310 20.59 7.19 -2.01
C LEU A 310 20.44 8.69 -2.23
N TYR A 311 19.68 9.08 -3.24
CA TYR A 311 19.27 10.46 -3.43
C TYR A 311 17.83 10.66 -2.91
N ALA A 312 17.64 11.73 -2.12
CA ALA A 312 16.39 12.07 -1.44
C ALA A 312 15.94 13.50 -1.78
N ASP A 313 14.74 13.87 -1.34
CA ASP A 313 14.27 15.25 -1.35
C ASP A 313 14.80 16.07 -0.17
N GLU A 314 14.51 17.37 -0.14
CA GLU A 314 14.90 18.30 0.95
C GLU A 314 14.29 17.93 2.32
N GLY A 315 13.32 17.01 2.37
CA GLY A 315 12.69 16.53 3.60
C GLY A 315 13.57 15.58 4.42
N TYR A 316 14.71 15.15 3.85
CA TYR A 316 15.69 14.28 4.50
C TYR A 316 16.92 15.07 4.99
N ALA A 317 17.70 14.47 5.86
CA ALA A 317 18.97 15.06 6.31
C ALA A 317 20.13 14.54 5.45
N LEU A 318 21.01 15.43 5.00
CA LEU A 318 22.26 15.06 4.34
C LEU A 318 23.11 14.17 5.24
N SER A 319 23.66 13.10 4.67
CA SER A 319 24.60 12.21 5.35
C SER A 319 25.51 11.54 4.33
N SER A 320 26.50 10.74 4.78
CA SER A 320 27.35 9.96 3.88
C SER A 320 26.57 8.92 3.03
N ARG A 321 25.34 8.59 3.38
CA ARG A 321 24.48 7.61 2.70
C ARG A 321 23.21 8.22 2.09
N ILE A 322 22.95 9.51 2.31
CA ILE A 322 21.78 10.23 1.79
C ILE A 322 22.23 11.55 1.20
N PHE A 323 22.02 11.73 -0.08
CA PHE A 323 22.23 12.99 -0.78
C PHE A 323 20.89 13.70 -0.97
N ILE A 324 20.92 15.02 -0.84
CA ILE A 324 19.77 15.90 -1.03
C ILE A 324 20.15 17.07 -1.95
N PRO A 325 19.19 17.77 -2.55
CA PRO A 325 19.46 18.99 -3.32
C PRO A 325 20.21 20.04 -2.50
N TYR A 326 21.06 20.82 -3.13
CA TYR A 326 21.65 22.01 -2.53
C TYR A 326 20.57 23.02 -2.15
N PRO A 327 20.51 23.49 -0.90
CA PRO A 327 19.47 24.43 -0.45
C PRO A 327 19.61 25.83 -1.10
N ASP A 328 20.81 26.20 -1.49
CA ASP A 328 21.14 27.49 -2.16
C ASP A 328 21.13 27.40 -3.69
N GLY A 329 20.56 26.34 -4.26
CA GLY A 329 20.55 26.09 -5.70
C GLY A 329 20.01 27.25 -6.57
N ARG A 330 19.21 28.16 -5.99
CA ARG A 330 18.73 29.35 -6.70
C ARG A 330 19.77 30.47 -6.76
N ALA A 331 20.71 30.52 -5.83
CA ALA A 331 21.74 31.56 -5.74
C ALA A 331 23.02 31.18 -6.49
N ASN A 332 23.28 29.88 -6.70
CA ASN A 332 24.47 29.36 -7.36
C ASN A 332 24.11 28.58 -8.62
N ALA A 333 24.60 29.01 -9.79
CA ALA A 333 24.29 28.40 -11.07
C ALA A 333 24.73 26.93 -11.19
N LEU A 334 25.88 26.56 -10.59
CA LEU A 334 26.36 25.17 -10.56
C LEU A 334 25.46 24.30 -9.69
N HIS A 335 25.07 24.78 -8.49
CA HIS A 335 24.13 24.08 -7.62
C HIS A 335 22.74 23.96 -8.26
N GLN A 336 22.32 24.99 -9.03
CA GLN A 336 21.06 24.92 -9.80
C GLN A 336 21.11 23.83 -10.87
N ALA A 337 22.18 23.78 -11.66
CA ALA A 337 22.36 22.77 -12.70
C ALA A 337 22.41 21.35 -12.10
N PHE A 338 23.15 21.17 -10.99
CA PHE A 338 23.19 19.92 -10.25
C PHE A 338 21.79 19.49 -9.76
N ASN A 339 21.08 20.37 -9.06
CA ASN A 339 19.75 20.10 -8.56
C ASN A 339 18.78 19.78 -9.70
N GLN A 340 18.87 20.46 -10.84
CA GLN A 340 18.03 20.21 -12.00
C GLN A 340 18.26 18.80 -12.59
N THR A 341 19.52 18.40 -12.77
CA THR A 341 19.89 17.09 -13.28
C THR A 341 19.39 15.96 -12.37
N LEU A 342 19.57 16.12 -11.04
CA LEU A 342 19.13 15.12 -10.08
C LEU A 342 17.61 15.08 -9.90
N SER A 343 16.93 16.22 -10.02
CA SER A 343 15.45 16.25 -9.97
C SER A 343 14.83 15.44 -11.12
N GLN A 344 15.45 15.45 -12.31
CA GLN A 344 15.02 14.61 -13.42
C GLN A 344 15.14 13.12 -13.11
N SER A 345 16.22 12.72 -12.45
CA SER A 345 16.39 11.32 -12.03
C SER A 345 15.44 10.91 -10.91
N ARG A 346 15.12 11.81 -9.97
CA ARG A 346 14.20 11.55 -8.85
C ARG A 346 12.77 11.27 -9.28
N ILE A 347 12.35 11.73 -10.46
CA ILE A 347 10.99 11.47 -10.99
C ILE A 347 10.68 9.96 -11.08
N THR A 348 11.71 9.11 -11.13
CA THR A 348 11.55 7.65 -11.16
C THR A 348 10.82 7.10 -9.92
N VAL A 349 11.04 7.67 -8.73
CA VAL A 349 10.29 7.29 -7.52
C VAL A 349 8.81 7.65 -7.65
N GLU A 350 8.53 8.80 -8.24
CA GLU A 350 7.15 9.23 -8.48
C GLU A 350 6.45 8.30 -9.48
N TRP A 351 7.17 7.83 -10.51
CA TRP A 351 6.66 6.82 -11.45
C TRP A 351 6.36 5.49 -10.75
N ALA A 352 7.21 5.03 -9.84
CA ALA A 352 6.93 3.83 -9.07
C ALA A 352 5.63 3.96 -8.24
N TYR A 353 5.42 5.10 -7.57
CA TYR A 353 4.16 5.37 -6.87
C TYR A 353 2.96 5.45 -7.80
N HIS A 354 3.14 6.08 -8.97
CA HIS A 354 2.09 6.14 -9.99
C HIS A 354 1.71 4.74 -10.47
N THR A 355 2.70 3.90 -10.76
CA THR A 355 2.49 2.52 -11.22
C THR A 355 1.73 1.68 -10.19
N ILE A 356 2.07 1.80 -8.89
CA ILE A 356 1.31 1.15 -7.82
C ILE A 356 -0.16 1.57 -7.86
N LEU A 357 -0.45 2.87 -7.94
CA LEU A 357 -1.83 3.35 -7.88
C LEU A 357 -2.61 3.14 -9.17
N LYS A 358 -1.96 3.22 -10.32
CA LYS A 358 -2.54 2.91 -11.64
C LYS A 358 -2.98 1.45 -11.69
N SER A 359 -2.13 0.54 -11.22
CA SER A 359 -2.44 -0.89 -11.19
C SER A 359 -3.45 -1.24 -10.08
N TRP A 360 -3.30 -0.65 -8.89
CA TRP A 360 -4.08 -0.99 -7.70
C TRP A 360 -4.92 0.19 -7.23
N THR A 361 -5.79 0.67 -8.09
CA THR A 361 -6.60 1.89 -7.92
C THR A 361 -7.44 1.92 -6.64
N ALA A 362 -7.79 0.75 -6.08
CA ALA A 362 -8.50 0.68 -4.80
C ALA A 362 -7.73 1.35 -3.64
N LEU A 363 -6.40 1.48 -3.76
CA LEU A 363 -5.53 2.09 -2.74
C LEU A 363 -5.57 3.63 -2.75
N ASP A 364 -6.10 4.24 -3.79
CA ASP A 364 -6.32 5.69 -3.84
C ASP A 364 -7.73 6.11 -3.40
N PHE A 365 -8.66 5.18 -3.29
CA PHE A 365 -10.04 5.47 -2.93
C PHE A 365 -10.24 5.51 -1.42
N LYS A 366 -9.89 6.62 -0.78
CA LYS A 366 -9.90 6.81 0.68
C LYS A 366 -11.17 6.36 1.41
N ARG A 367 -12.35 6.42 0.76
CA ARG A 367 -13.64 6.05 1.41
C ARG A 367 -13.72 4.58 1.81
N THR A 368 -13.03 3.69 1.08
CA THR A 368 -12.97 2.24 1.38
C THR A 368 -11.82 1.89 2.31
N LEU A 369 -10.83 2.76 2.45
CA LEU A 369 -9.63 2.55 3.24
C LEU A 369 -9.86 2.95 4.70
N LYS A 370 -10.50 2.06 5.47
CA LYS A 370 -10.86 2.31 6.86
C LYS A 370 -9.82 1.67 7.79
N VAL A 371 -8.95 2.51 8.36
CA VAL A 371 -8.02 2.08 9.41
C VAL A 371 -8.81 1.40 10.53
N PHE A 372 -8.25 0.34 11.12
CA PHE A 372 -8.87 -0.52 12.15
C PHE A 372 -10.09 -1.36 11.70
N LYS A 373 -10.46 -1.34 10.42
CA LYS A 373 -11.46 -2.25 9.85
C LYS A 373 -10.90 -3.15 8.76
N SER A 374 -9.85 -2.71 8.08
CA SER A 374 -9.12 -3.45 7.06
C SER A 374 -7.62 -3.23 7.23
N PRO A 375 -6.76 -4.17 6.86
CA PRO A 375 -5.31 -4.05 6.99
C PRO A 375 -4.74 -3.20 5.84
N ILE A 376 -5.15 -1.92 5.76
CA ILE A 376 -4.85 -1.05 4.61
C ILE A 376 -3.35 -0.83 4.41
N GLY A 377 -2.56 -0.81 5.48
CA GLY A 377 -1.10 -0.74 5.38
C GLY A 377 -0.50 -1.99 4.73
N VAL A 378 -1.05 -3.17 5.08
CA VAL A 378 -0.66 -4.45 4.44
C VAL A 378 -1.02 -4.44 2.95
N TYR A 379 -2.20 -3.95 2.60
CA TYR A 379 -2.61 -3.88 1.19
C TYR A 379 -1.64 -3.05 0.36
N TYR A 380 -1.13 -1.93 0.90
CA TYR A 380 -0.18 -1.10 0.17
C TYR A 380 1.16 -1.81 -0.05
N ILE A 381 1.70 -2.48 0.98
CA ILE A 381 2.97 -3.24 0.89
C ILE A 381 2.81 -4.43 -0.07
N VAL A 382 1.69 -5.16 0.02
CA VAL A 382 1.39 -6.27 -0.90
C VAL A 382 1.20 -5.76 -2.33
N ALA A 383 0.60 -4.60 -2.52
CA ALA A 383 0.49 -4.00 -3.84
C ALA A 383 1.86 -3.60 -4.43
N ALA A 384 2.78 -3.08 -3.60
CA ALA A 384 4.16 -2.84 -4.02
C ALA A 384 4.87 -4.14 -4.43
N LEU A 385 4.72 -5.22 -3.66
CA LEU A 385 5.20 -6.56 -4.03
C LEU A 385 4.64 -7.01 -5.39
N LEU A 386 3.31 -6.93 -5.56
CA LEU A 386 2.65 -7.33 -6.79
C LEU A 386 3.05 -6.46 -7.99
N THR A 387 3.35 -5.17 -7.77
CA THR A 387 3.87 -4.27 -8.81
C THR A 387 5.26 -4.73 -9.27
N ASN A 388 6.14 -5.10 -8.34
CA ASN A 388 7.44 -5.68 -8.70
C ASN A 388 7.26 -7.00 -9.49
N VAL A 389 6.38 -7.88 -9.04
CA VAL A 389 6.07 -9.14 -9.77
C VAL A 389 5.54 -8.84 -11.17
N MET A 390 4.67 -7.84 -11.34
CA MET A 390 4.20 -7.42 -12.67
C MET A 390 5.36 -6.94 -13.56
N SER A 391 6.29 -6.15 -13.03
CA SER A 391 7.49 -5.73 -13.77
C SER A 391 8.32 -6.93 -14.22
N CYS A 392 8.51 -7.90 -13.33
CA CYS A 392 9.24 -9.13 -13.64
C CYS A 392 8.54 -9.99 -14.72
N MET A 393 7.22 -10.14 -14.64
CA MET A 393 6.41 -10.89 -15.63
C MET A 393 6.43 -10.22 -17.01
N ASN A 394 6.40 -8.87 -17.03
CA ASN A 394 6.45 -8.11 -18.27
C ASN A 394 7.88 -7.96 -18.83
N THR A 395 8.92 -8.31 -18.08
CA THR A 395 10.34 -8.11 -18.39
C THR A 395 10.80 -6.67 -18.54
N TYR A 396 9.92 -5.70 -18.22
CA TYR A 396 10.22 -4.26 -18.23
C TYR A 396 9.27 -3.49 -17.31
N ASN A 397 9.61 -2.24 -17.04
CA ASN A 397 8.75 -1.23 -16.40
C ASN A 397 9.08 0.17 -16.96
N GLU A 398 8.31 1.19 -16.58
CA GLU A 398 8.49 2.57 -17.07
C GLU A 398 9.91 3.10 -16.78
N ILE A 399 10.53 2.68 -15.68
CA ILE A 399 11.88 3.11 -15.29
C ILE A 399 12.94 2.42 -16.15
N THR A 400 12.84 1.11 -16.39
CA THR A 400 13.81 0.40 -17.25
C THR A 400 13.75 0.86 -18.70
N LEU A 401 12.58 1.23 -19.20
CA LEU A 401 12.45 1.85 -20.52
C LEU A 401 13.18 3.22 -20.59
N TYR A 402 13.21 3.95 -19.48
CA TYR A 402 13.93 5.21 -19.38
C TYR A 402 15.43 5.02 -19.13
N SER A 403 15.80 4.11 -18.24
CA SER A 403 17.18 3.91 -17.76
C SER A 403 18.02 3.00 -18.67
N GLY A 404 17.37 2.14 -19.46
CA GLY A 404 18.06 1.04 -20.18
C GLY A 404 18.42 -0.15 -19.28
N GLY A 405 17.96 -0.17 -18.03
CA GLY A 405 18.17 -1.28 -17.11
C GLY A 405 17.34 -2.53 -17.44
N THR A 406 17.60 -3.61 -16.72
CA THR A 406 16.87 -4.88 -16.84
C THR A 406 16.18 -5.25 -15.52
N VAL A 407 15.03 -5.89 -15.61
CA VAL A 407 14.36 -6.47 -14.44
C VAL A 407 14.69 -7.96 -14.32
N PRO A 408 14.70 -8.53 -13.10
CA PRO A 408 14.88 -9.98 -12.91
C PRO A 408 13.66 -10.75 -13.41
N THR A 409 13.80 -12.06 -13.54
CA THR A 409 12.63 -12.94 -13.66
C THR A 409 11.83 -12.95 -12.36
N ALA A 410 10.53 -13.27 -12.43
CA ALA A 410 9.68 -13.36 -11.24
C ALA A 410 10.15 -14.45 -10.26
N GLU A 411 10.72 -15.55 -10.78
CA GLU A 411 11.28 -16.63 -9.97
C GLU A 411 12.52 -16.16 -9.20
N GLU A 412 13.45 -15.49 -9.86
CA GLU A 412 14.66 -14.93 -9.23
C GLU A 412 14.28 -13.92 -8.15
N TYR A 413 13.41 -12.99 -8.47
CA TYR A 413 12.96 -11.96 -7.53
C TYR A 413 12.31 -12.57 -6.29
N LEU A 414 11.39 -13.50 -6.44
CA LEU A 414 10.64 -14.08 -5.33
C LEU A 414 11.46 -15.09 -4.53
N ARG A 415 12.41 -15.81 -5.16
CA ARG A 415 13.31 -16.74 -4.49
C ARG A 415 14.18 -16.04 -3.45
N THR A 416 14.76 -14.89 -3.80
CA THR A 416 15.60 -14.13 -2.86
C THR A 416 14.77 -13.45 -1.78
N LEU A 417 13.54 -13.05 -2.10
CA LEU A 417 12.67 -12.32 -1.20
C LEU A 417 11.88 -13.22 -0.25
N ALA A 418 11.64 -14.49 -0.60
CA ALA A 418 10.89 -15.40 0.26
C ALA A 418 11.63 -15.65 1.59
N ARG A 419 10.89 -15.71 2.67
CA ARG A 419 11.38 -16.20 3.96
C ARG A 419 11.45 -17.73 3.87
N GLU A 420 12.62 -18.30 4.14
CA GLU A 420 12.79 -19.74 4.32
C GLU A 420 11.96 -20.26 5.51
#